data_5131e263c923e25c709680141bdca662
#
_entry.id   5131e263c923e25c709680141bdca662
#
_cell.length_a   1.000
_cell.length_b   1.000
_cell.length_c   1.000
_cell.angle_alpha   90.00
_cell.angle_beta   90.00
_cell.angle_gamma   90.00
#
_symmetry.space_group_name_H-M   'P 1'
#
loop_
_entity.id
_entity.type
_entity.pdbx_description
1 polymer ?
#
loop_
_entity_poly.entity_id
_entity_poly.type
_entity_poly.pdbx_seq_one_letter_code
_entity_poly.pdbx_strand_id
1 'polypeptide(L)'
;MGSFSNVAYNMSVEDKVLDYVIWMDNKSLSHTKWKCQYHIVFIPKYRKKILYGRVRNDVREIISTLCKYKDVDNIVGAVCVDHIHLSVAIPPKISIANFMGYLKGKSTLMLYDRHPELQSKWDKAFWARGYYVETIE
;
A
#
# COMPACT_ATOMS: atom_id res chain seq x y z
N MET A 1 1.75 -12.36 -11.30
CA MET A 1 2.54 -11.62 -10.64
C MET A 1 3.72 -11.02 -11.25
N GLY A 2 3.70 -9.94 -11.88
CA GLY A 2 4.76 -9.27 -12.60
C GLY A 2 6.00 -9.00 -11.77
N SER A 3 6.70 -10.03 -11.39
CA SER A 3 7.87 -9.91 -10.54
C SER A 3 9.09 -9.38 -11.27
N PHE A 4 9.15 -9.53 -12.57
CA PHE A 4 10.28 -9.09 -13.37
C PHE A 4 9.82 -8.08 -14.43
N SER A 5 10.78 -7.37 -15.01
CA SER A 5 10.49 -6.43 -16.09
C SER A 5 9.99 -7.16 -17.33
N ASN A 6 9.39 -6.40 -18.26
CA ASN A 6 8.94 -6.94 -19.53
C ASN A 6 10.07 -7.57 -20.35
N VAL A 7 11.29 -7.07 -20.19
CA VAL A 7 12.46 -7.65 -20.85
C VAL A 7 12.71 -9.07 -20.37
N ALA A 8 12.59 -9.28 -19.06
CA ALA A 8 12.76 -10.61 -18.47
C ALA A 8 11.61 -11.57 -18.83
N TYR A 9 10.46 -11.04 -19.22
CA TYR A 9 9.31 -11.86 -19.55
C TYR A 9 9.57 -12.83 -20.71
N ASN A 10 10.38 -12.41 -21.69
CA ASN A 10 10.72 -13.22 -22.85
C ASN A 10 11.93 -14.12 -22.65
N MET A 11 12.50 -14.14 -21.44
CA MET A 11 13.64 -14.99 -21.11
C MET A 11 13.18 -16.34 -20.60
N SER A 12 14.04 -17.36 -20.74
CA SER A 12 13.77 -18.67 -20.16
C SER A 12 13.78 -18.56 -18.63
N VAL A 13 13.20 -19.56 -17.95
CA VAL A 13 13.20 -19.60 -16.50
C VAL A 13 14.62 -19.64 -15.95
N GLU A 14 15.50 -20.43 -16.59
CA GLU A 14 16.90 -20.54 -16.19
C GLU A 14 17.63 -19.20 -16.29
N ASP A 15 17.38 -18.45 -17.37
CA ASP A 15 17.99 -17.15 -17.56
C ASP A 15 17.53 -16.14 -16.52
N LYS A 16 16.25 -16.18 -16.16
CA LYS A 16 15.70 -15.32 -15.13
C LYS A 16 16.31 -15.61 -13.76
N VAL A 17 16.45 -16.89 -13.42
CA VAL A 17 17.03 -17.32 -12.15
C VAL A 17 18.50 -16.91 -12.09
N LEU A 18 19.25 -17.14 -13.18
CA LEU A 18 20.65 -16.78 -13.23
C LEU A 18 20.85 -15.27 -13.10
N ASP A 19 20.02 -14.49 -13.79
CA ASP A 19 20.08 -13.03 -13.71
C ASP A 19 19.83 -12.55 -12.29
N TYR A 20 18.87 -13.16 -11.60
CA TYR A 20 18.55 -12.84 -10.22
C TYR A 20 19.73 -13.19 -9.30
N VAL A 21 20.34 -14.34 -9.49
CA VAL A 21 21.49 -14.78 -8.68
C VAL A 21 22.67 -13.83 -8.88
N ILE A 22 22.96 -13.44 -10.12
CA ILE A 22 24.02 -12.47 -10.42
C ILE A 22 23.73 -11.13 -9.72
N TRP A 23 22.49 -10.68 -9.76
CA TRP A 23 22.11 -9.44 -9.07
C TRP A 23 22.34 -9.56 -7.56
N MET A 24 22.00 -10.70 -6.94
CA MET A 24 22.23 -10.93 -5.52
C MET A 24 23.70 -10.91 -5.15
N ASP A 25 24.57 -11.47 -6.00
CA ASP A 25 26.01 -11.46 -5.77
C ASP A 25 26.58 -10.05 -5.73
N ASN A 26 25.96 -9.12 -6.46
CA ASN A 26 26.41 -7.74 -6.55
C ASN A 26 25.75 -6.80 -5.54
N LYS A 27 24.88 -7.33 -4.69
CA LYS A 27 24.12 -6.55 -3.70
C LYS A 27 24.22 -7.20 -2.34
N SER A 28 23.95 -6.40 -1.30
CA SER A 28 23.80 -6.94 0.03
C SER A 28 22.66 -7.94 0.08
N LEU A 29 22.84 -9.03 0.83
CA LEU A 29 21.78 -10.03 1.03
C LEU A 29 20.57 -9.46 1.76
N SER A 30 20.68 -8.30 2.41
CA SER A 30 19.55 -7.61 3.02
C SER A 30 18.65 -6.94 1.99
N HIS A 31 19.08 -6.84 0.74
CA HIS A 31 18.32 -6.24 -0.33
C HIS A 31 17.78 -7.32 -1.26
N THR A 32 16.49 -7.40 -1.37
CA THR A 32 15.82 -8.31 -2.28
C THR A 32 15.23 -7.53 -3.43
N LYS A 33 15.54 -7.95 -4.67
CA LYS A 33 14.94 -7.34 -5.85
C LYS A 33 13.50 -7.82 -5.97
N TRP A 34 12.58 -6.87 -6.10
CA TRP A 34 11.15 -7.18 -6.26
C TRP A 34 10.44 -6.06 -7.01
N LYS A 35 9.37 -6.44 -7.68
CA LYS A 35 8.50 -5.52 -8.42
C LYS A 35 7.05 -5.90 -8.18
N CYS A 36 6.67 -6.07 -6.94
CA CYS A 36 5.30 -6.38 -6.58
C CYS A 36 4.53 -5.07 -6.42
N GLN A 37 3.97 -4.58 -7.52
CA GLN A 37 3.26 -3.30 -7.57
C GLN A 37 1.77 -3.52 -7.71
N TYR A 38 1.00 -2.72 -7.00
CA TYR A 38 -0.45 -2.85 -6.95
C TYR A 38 -1.14 -1.49 -6.95
N HIS A 39 -2.29 -1.44 -7.62
CA HIS A 39 -3.28 -0.41 -7.36
C HIS A 39 -4.21 -0.90 -6.27
N ILE A 40 -4.40 -0.10 -5.24
CA ILE A 40 -5.29 -0.43 -4.13
C ILE A 40 -6.24 0.74 -3.93
N VAL A 41 -7.53 0.44 -3.85
CA VAL A 41 -8.56 1.44 -3.58
C VAL A 41 -9.34 1.01 -2.35
N PHE A 42 -9.51 1.93 -1.41
CA PHE A 42 -10.35 1.69 -0.25
C PHE A 42 -11.09 2.97 0.13
N ILE A 43 -12.16 2.82 0.87
CA ILE A 43 -13.11 3.90 1.11
C ILE A 43 -13.42 4.04 2.60
N PRO A 44 -13.79 5.25 3.04
CA PRO A 44 -14.40 5.42 4.36
C PRO A 44 -15.70 4.63 4.45
N LYS A 45 -16.07 4.25 5.66
CA LYS A 45 -17.31 3.51 5.89
C LYS A 45 -18.51 4.31 5.38
N TYR A 46 -19.41 3.64 4.70
CA TYR A 46 -20.56 4.25 4.01
C TYR A 46 -20.16 5.21 2.88
N ARG A 47 -18.91 5.14 2.43
CA ARG A 47 -18.36 6.00 1.38
C ARG A 47 -18.61 7.49 1.68
N LYS A 48 -18.44 7.87 2.94
CA LYS A 48 -18.64 9.25 3.37
C LYS A 48 -17.64 10.18 2.70
N LYS A 49 -18.11 11.36 2.29
CA LYS A 49 -17.28 12.39 1.66
C LYS A 49 -16.59 13.24 2.71
N ILE A 50 -15.70 12.64 3.48
CA ILE A 50 -15.04 13.29 4.63
C ILE A 50 -13.55 13.53 4.44
N LEU A 51 -12.97 13.05 3.34
CA LEU A 51 -11.55 13.15 3.08
C LEU A 51 -11.24 14.47 2.36
N TYR A 52 -11.37 15.59 3.08
CA TYR A 52 -11.07 16.92 2.56
C TYR A 52 -10.42 17.78 3.65
N GLY A 53 -9.84 18.91 3.26
CA GLY A 53 -9.23 19.83 4.18
C GLY A 53 -8.10 19.20 5.01
N ARG A 54 -8.11 19.45 6.31
CA ARG A 54 -7.09 18.92 7.22
C ARG A 54 -7.13 17.40 7.31
N VAL A 55 -8.31 16.79 7.29
CA VAL A 55 -8.47 15.33 7.32
C VAL A 55 -7.76 14.73 6.11
N ARG A 56 -7.94 15.28 4.93
CA ARG A 56 -7.26 14.82 3.72
C ARG A 56 -5.74 14.89 3.85
N ASN A 57 -5.23 16.00 4.35
CA ASN A 57 -3.80 16.19 4.51
C ASN A 57 -3.22 15.23 5.54
N ASP A 58 -3.93 15.03 6.65
CA ASP A 58 -3.50 14.10 7.68
C ASP A 58 -3.55 12.66 7.20
N VAL A 59 -4.57 12.27 6.47
CA VAL A 59 -4.66 10.93 5.87
C VAL A 59 -3.47 10.69 4.95
N ARG A 60 -3.14 11.65 4.10
CA ARG A 60 -2.00 11.54 3.19
C ARG A 60 -0.70 11.32 3.95
N GLU A 61 -0.48 12.13 4.97
CA GLU A 61 0.72 12.05 5.79
C GLU A 61 0.79 10.74 6.56
N ILE A 62 -0.31 10.34 7.19
CA ILE A 62 -0.40 9.09 7.96
C ILE A 62 -0.10 7.89 7.07
N ILE A 63 -0.74 7.80 5.92
CA ILE A 63 -0.53 6.68 4.99
C ILE A 63 0.91 6.64 4.51
N SER A 64 1.48 7.78 4.16
CA SER A 64 2.88 7.85 3.75
C SER A 64 3.81 7.34 4.84
N THR A 65 3.58 7.75 6.08
CA THR A 65 4.38 7.31 7.23
C THR A 65 4.24 5.81 7.47
N LEU A 66 3.02 5.30 7.43
CA LEU A 66 2.76 3.87 7.66
C LEU A 66 3.37 3.00 6.55
N CYS A 67 3.34 3.46 5.32
CA CYS A 67 4.01 2.76 4.23
C CYS A 67 5.52 2.67 4.47
N LYS A 68 6.14 3.75 4.91
CA LYS A 68 7.58 3.76 5.20
C LYS A 68 7.95 2.76 6.29
N TYR A 69 7.15 2.62 7.32
CA TYR A 69 7.43 1.66 8.40
C TYR A 69 7.43 0.22 7.92
N LYS A 70 6.77 -0.08 6.83
CA LYS A 70 6.70 -1.44 6.26
C LYS A 70 7.54 -1.60 5.01
N ASP A 71 8.39 -0.64 4.70
CA ASP A 71 9.20 -0.65 3.48
C ASP A 71 8.34 -0.77 2.22
N VAL A 72 7.14 -0.22 2.27
CA VAL A 72 6.23 -0.16 1.13
C VAL A 72 6.45 1.18 0.44
N ASP A 73 6.81 1.12 -0.84
CA ASP A 73 6.97 2.32 -1.64
C ASP A 73 5.60 2.80 -2.13
N ASN A 74 5.25 4.02 -1.77
CA ASN A 74 4.06 4.67 -2.27
C ASN A 74 4.47 5.52 -3.49
N ILE A 75 4.33 4.93 -4.68
CA ILE A 75 4.82 5.54 -5.91
C ILE A 75 3.93 6.71 -6.32
N VAL A 76 2.63 6.48 -6.34
CA VAL A 76 1.63 7.50 -6.64
C VAL A 76 0.42 7.23 -5.75
N GLY A 77 -0.06 8.26 -5.10
CA GLY A 77 -1.25 8.15 -4.28
C GLY A 77 -2.16 9.35 -4.47
N ALA A 78 -3.44 9.12 -4.38
CA ALA A 78 -4.44 10.17 -4.44
C ALA A 78 -5.45 9.98 -3.31
N VAL A 79 -5.73 11.06 -2.58
CA VAL A 79 -6.79 11.08 -1.59
C VAL A 79 -7.93 11.89 -2.18
N CYS A 80 -8.98 11.20 -2.60
CA CYS A 80 -10.20 11.82 -3.09
C CYS A 80 -11.18 11.97 -1.93
N VAL A 81 -12.25 12.74 -2.14
CA VAL A 81 -13.15 13.08 -1.04
C VAL A 81 -13.81 11.86 -0.39
N ASP A 82 -14.01 10.79 -1.14
CA ASP A 82 -14.71 9.58 -0.69
C ASP A 82 -13.95 8.28 -0.92
N HIS A 83 -12.69 8.37 -1.33
CA HIS A 83 -11.87 7.17 -1.52
C HIS A 83 -10.39 7.50 -1.55
N ILE A 84 -9.58 6.48 -1.33
CA ILE A 84 -8.14 6.57 -1.45
C ILE A 84 -7.70 5.61 -2.55
N HIS A 85 -6.82 6.11 -3.42
CA HIS A 85 -6.22 5.32 -4.47
C HIS A 85 -4.71 5.33 -4.27
N LEU A 86 -4.14 4.14 -4.06
CA LEU A 86 -2.70 3.99 -3.86
C LEU A 86 -2.09 3.20 -5.02
N SER A 87 -0.90 3.62 -5.43
CA SER A 87 -0.03 2.80 -6.29
C SER A 87 1.19 2.48 -5.45
N VAL A 88 1.31 1.24 -5.01
CA VAL A 88 2.32 0.83 -4.03
C VAL A 88 3.14 -0.34 -4.53
N ALA A 89 4.38 -0.39 -4.07
CA ALA A 89 5.23 -1.55 -4.24
C ALA A 89 5.40 -2.19 -2.87
N ILE A 90 4.93 -3.43 -2.73
CA ILE A 90 4.89 -4.14 -1.45
C ILE A 90 5.96 -5.23 -1.48
N PRO A 91 6.86 -5.30 -0.46
CA PRO A 91 7.85 -6.37 -0.38
C PRO A 91 7.19 -7.75 -0.38
N PRO A 92 7.79 -8.75 -1.05
CA PRO A 92 7.20 -10.09 -1.11
C PRO A 92 6.96 -10.75 0.26
N LYS A 93 7.71 -10.35 1.27
CA LYS A 93 7.56 -10.86 2.64
C LYS A 93 6.25 -10.47 3.31
N ILE A 94 5.53 -9.50 2.77
CA ILE A 94 4.29 -8.98 3.35
C ILE A 94 3.13 -9.32 2.42
N SER A 95 2.08 -9.95 2.95
CA SER A 95 0.86 -10.16 2.16
C SER A 95 0.09 -8.86 2.04
N ILE A 96 -0.67 -8.73 0.96
CA ILE A 96 -1.55 -7.56 0.77
C ILE A 96 -2.56 -7.47 1.91
N ALA A 97 -3.12 -8.60 2.33
CA ALA A 97 -4.10 -8.63 3.40
C ALA A 97 -3.52 -8.12 4.72
N ASN A 98 -2.30 -8.56 5.07
CA ASN A 98 -1.63 -8.08 6.27
C ASN A 98 -1.31 -6.60 6.19
N PHE A 99 -0.83 -6.15 5.04
CA PHE A 99 -0.55 -4.73 4.84
C PHE A 99 -1.81 -3.89 4.98
N MET A 100 -2.91 -4.30 4.36
CA MET A 100 -4.17 -3.55 4.44
C MET A 100 -4.77 -3.55 5.84
N GLY A 101 -4.69 -4.66 6.56
CA GLY A 101 -5.11 -4.72 7.96
C GLY A 101 -4.32 -3.75 8.83
N TYR A 102 -3.01 -3.73 8.65
CA TYR A 102 -2.12 -2.80 9.34
C TYR A 102 -2.46 -1.34 8.97
N LEU A 103 -2.56 -1.05 7.68
CA LEU A 103 -2.80 0.31 7.19
C LEU A 103 -4.12 0.87 7.70
N LYS A 104 -5.19 0.10 7.58
CA LYS A 104 -6.52 0.52 8.05
C LYS A 104 -6.57 0.67 9.57
N GLY A 105 -6.02 -0.28 10.30
CA GLY A 105 -6.04 -0.25 11.76
C GLY A 105 -5.25 0.91 12.33
N LYS A 106 -4.01 1.06 11.90
CA LYS A 106 -3.14 2.12 12.42
C LYS A 106 -3.61 3.50 11.96
N SER A 107 -4.03 3.64 10.73
CA SER A 107 -4.52 4.94 10.24
C SER A 107 -5.78 5.38 10.98
N THR A 108 -6.67 4.45 11.32
CA THR A 108 -7.86 4.76 12.10
C THR A 108 -7.48 5.35 13.47
N LEU A 109 -6.55 4.70 14.16
CA LEU A 109 -6.12 5.17 15.48
C LEU A 109 -5.48 6.55 15.39
N MET A 110 -4.63 6.78 14.41
CA MET A 110 -3.95 8.05 14.23
C MET A 110 -4.92 9.17 13.83
N LEU A 111 -5.91 8.84 12.97
CA LEU A 111 -6.94 9.80 12.59
C LEU A 111 -7.81 10.21 13.76
N TYR A 112 -8.23 9.25 14.59
CA TYR A 112 -9.06 9.55 15.75
C TYR A 112 -8.30 10.33 16.83
N ASP A 113 -6.98 10.14 16.88
CA ASP A 113 -6.15 10.93 17.78
C ASP A 113 -6.11 12.40 17.33
N ARG A 114 -5.97 12.65 16.03
CA ARG A 114 -5.92 14.00 15.48
C ARG A 114 -7.31 14.63 15.28
N HIS A 115 -8.32 13.82 15.02
CA HIS A 115 -9.69 14.25 14.72
C HIS A 115 -10.70 13.42 15.51
N PRO A 116 -10.79 13.66 16.84
CA PRO A 116 -11.71 12.86 17.68
C PRO A 116 -13.17 12.95 17.24
N GLU A 117 -13.54 14.05 16.58
CA GLU A 117 -14.90 14.27 16.09
C GLU A 117 -15.32 13.30 15.01
N LEU A 118 -14.37 12.62 14.36
CA LEU A 118 -14.68 11.63 13.34
C LEU A 118 -15.12 10.30 13.93
N GLN A 119 -14.85 10.07 15.21
CA GLN A 119 -15.19 8.81 15.86
C GLN A 119 -16.65 8.79 16.27
N SER A 120 -17.40 7.82 15.72
CA SER A 120 -18.79 7.61 16.10
C SER A 120 -18.87 6.83 17.41
N LYS A 121 -19.88 7.13 18.25
CA LYS A 121 -20.16 6.36 19.45
C LYS A 121 -20.59 4.92 19.14
N TRP A 122 -21.22 4.74 18.01
CA TRP A 122 -21.84 3.47 17.63
C TRP A 122 -20.94 2.60 16.74
N ASP A 123 -20.02 3.24 16.05
CA ASP A 123 -19.22 2.57 15.03
C ASP A 123 -17.79 3.09 15.11
N LYS A 124 -16.89 2.22 15.54
CA LYS A 124 -15.48 2.58 15.71
C LYS A 124 -14.66 2.41 14.43
N ALA A 125 -15.22 1.81 13.40
CA ALA A 125 -14.50 1.60 12.16
C ALA A 125 -14.57 2.86 11.30
N PHE A 126 -13.41 3.38 10.91
CA PHE A 126 -13.34 4.51 9.98
C PHE A 126 -13.49 4.05 8.53
N TRP A 127 -12.83 2.95 8.18
CA TRP A 127 -12.82 2.43 6.82
C TRP A 127 -13.88 1.36 6.61
N ALA A 128 -14.43 1.30 5.40
CA ALA A 128 -15.29 0.19 5.01
C ALA A 128 -14.48 -1.11 4.98
N ARG A 129 -15.17 -2.24 5.11
CA ARG A 129 -14.54 -3.55 4.96
C ARG A 129 -14.11 -3.75 3.53
N GLY A 130 -13.02 -4.49 3.36
CA GLY A 130 -12.53 -4.83 2.04
C GLY A 130 -11.80 -3.69 1.36
N TYR A 131 -11.34 -3.98 0.18
CA TYR A 131 -10.61 -3.05 -0.68
C TYR A 131 -10.55 -3.66 -2.08
N TYR A 132 -10.35 -2.80 -3.06
CA TYR A 132 -10.06 -3.25 -4.41
C TYR A 132 -8.55 -3.32 -4.59
N VAL A 133 -8.07 -4.36 -5.24
CA VAL A 133 -6.65 -4.50 -5.55
C VAL A 133 -6.47 -5.10 -6.93
N GLU A 134 -5.55 -4.53 -7.70
CA GLU A 134 -5.11 -5.13 -8.95
C GLU A 134 -3.60 -4.99 -9.09
N THR A 135 -3.01 -5.95 -9.79
CA THR A 135 -1.57 -5.94 -10.05
C THR A 135 -1.25 -4.94 -11.15
N ILE A 136 -0.18 -4.18 -10.96
CA ILE A 136 0.36 -3.30 -11.99
C ILE A 136 1.43 -4.07 -12.76
N GLU A 137 1.28 -4.11 -14.06
CA GLU A 137 2.26 -4.75 -14.94
C GLU A 137 3.18 -3.72 -15.58
#